data_191596dffa61e22c427ed406d8cf5f1d
#
_entry.id   191596dffa61e22c427ed406d8cf5f1d
#
_cell.length_a   1.000
_cell.length_b   1.000
_cell.length_c   1.000
_cell.angle_alpha   90.00
_cell.angle_beta   90.00
_cell.angle_gamma   90.00
#
_symmetry.space_group_name_H-M   'P 1'
#
loop_
_entity.id
_entity.type
_entity.pdbx_description
1 polymer ?
#
loop_
_entity_poly.entity_id
_entity_poly.type
_entity_poly.pdbx_seq_one_letter_code
_entity_poly.pdbx_strand_id
1 'polypeptide(L)'
;MRESSKHLLAKHLWDASEGCKQEMLRTKDVHYILDGGSLIHQLSWLRGTSYTHLAERYVEYVKNSYPLATVVFDGYFGGPSTKDMAHVQRRTLPGRDVQFTPDMLLSEKKEEFLSNTTNKQRFIHLVGNCFEENGIPVQHAQGDADCVIVQVALQSAVEYTTHVVGEDTDLLILLLFHVKSDMKDVFFSSSRASTTRLWDIRSTQNRLGPNVCKNILFAHAFSGCDTTSRPFSVGKCVPVKKLQNKNKLFENSATVFLQTNSDHQMIAETGEKLLVDIYKGNDGDTLDKLRLVKYHEKVFTGSKQVQPKVLPPTSAAAKYHSYRVFYQVQEWACLGTSLELMPEEWGFQLQRGQLLPVHTDIPPAPEELMNIIRCGCTTDCSSQRCSCRKVGLSCTTACGQCRGISCLNSIDDASHG
;
A
#
# COMPACT_ATOMS: atom_id res chain seq x y z
N MET A 1 -6.96 3.38 7.04
CA MET A 1 -6.26 2.06 7.11
C MET A 1 -4.92 2.21 7.83
N ARG A 2 -4.33 1.11 8.32
CA ARG A 2 -2.99 1.15 8.94
C ARG A 2 -1.95 0.84 7.87
N GLU A 3 -1.00 1.75 7.69
CA GLU A 3 0.07 1.59 6.70
C GLU A 3 1.00 0.41 7.00
N SER A 4 1.50 -0.22 5.96
CA SER A 4 2.49 -1.29 6.03
C SER A 4 3.89 -0.77 5.73
N SER A 5 4.89 -1.37 6.38
CA SER A 5 6.30 -1.05 6.12
C SER A 5 6.81 -1.90 4.94
N LYS A 6 6.42 -1.57 3.70
CA LYS A 6 6.80 -2.31 2.47
C LYS A 6 8.33 -2.53 2.38
N HIS A 7 9.13 -1.54 2.80
CA HIS A 7 10.60 -1.61 2.77
C HIS A 7 11.20 -2.75 3.62
N LEU A 8 10.50 -3.19 4.68
CA LEU A 8 10.96 -4.35 5.48
C LEU A 8 10.83 -5.66 4.71
N LEU A 9 9.81 -5.78 3.87
CA LEU A 9 9.67 -6.94 2.98
C LEU A 9 10.75 -6.92 1.91
N ALA A 10 10.96 -5.78 1.23
CA ALA A 10 12.02 -5.65 0.23
C ALA A 10 13.40 -5.96 0.83
N LYS A 11 13.68 -5.51 2.08
CA LYS A 11 14.90 -5.87 2.80
C LYS A 11 15.00 -7.37 3.05
N HIS A 12 13.93 -8.01 3.53
CA HIS A 12 13.90 -9.46 3.78
C HIS A 12 14.16 -10.27 2.50
N LEU A 13 13.55 -9.86 1.39
CA LEU A 13 13.78 -10.47 0.09
C LEU A 13 15.21 -10.24 -0.40
N TRP A 14 15.79 -9.06 -0.14
CA TRP A 14 17.18 -8.75 -0.45
C TRP A 14 18.15 -9.63 0.34
N ASP A 15 17.95 -9.73 1.64
CA ASP A 15 18.79 -10.57 2.50
C ASP A 15 18.71 -12.07 2.09
N ALA A 16 17.53 -12.49 1.61
CA ALA A 16 17.33 -13.82 1.06
C ALA A 16 18.01 -14.03 -0.31
N SER A 17 18.15 -12.99 -1.13
CA SER A 17 18.71 -13.08 -2.49
C SER A 17 20.26 -12.98 -2.55
N GLU A 18 20.93 -12.68 -1.43
CA GLU A 18 22.38 -12.34 -1.32
C GLU A 18 22.84 -11.18 -2.20
N GLY A 19 21.90 -10.41 -2.74
CA GLY A 19 22.18 -9.32 -3.65
C GLY A 19 22.75 -9.76 -5.00
N CYS A 20 22.42 -9.04 -6.05
CA CYS A 20 23.02 -9.23 -7.36
C CYS A 20 24.17 -8.22 -7.56
N LYS A 21 25.28 -8.65 -8.15
CA LYS A 21 26.36 -7.72 -8.50
C LYS A 21 25.98 -6.97 -9.78
N GLN A 22 26.15 -5.67 -9.78
CA GLN A 22 25.83 -4.76 -10.91
C GLN A 22 26.60 -5.10 -12.21
N GLU A 23 27.67 -5.89 -12.12
CA GLU A 23 28.46 -6.36 -13.26
C GLU A 23 27.69 -7.26 -14.23
N MET A 24 26.61 -7.90 -13.78
CA MET A 24 25.77 -8.76 -14.63
C MET A 24 24.95 -8.01 -15.69
N LEU A 25 24.78 -6.69 -15.56
CA LEU A 25 24.00 -5.85 -16.50
C LEU A 25 24.83 -5.27 -17.67
N ARG A 26 26.08 -5.67 -17.86
CA ARG A 26 26.95 -5.14 -18.93
C ARG A 26 26.71 -5.75 -20.31
N THR A 27 25.59 -6.46 -20.52
CA THR A 27 25.19 -6.97 -21.84
C THR A 27 24.57 -5.85 -22.67
N LYS A 28 24.87 -5.80 -23.98
CA LYS A 28 24.41 -4.72 -24.90
C LYS A 28 22.91 -4.74 -25.20
N ASP A 29 22.21 -5.81 -24.84
CA ASP A 29 20.80 -6.05 -25.23
C ASP A 29 19.85 -6.05 -24.00
N VAL A 30 20.00 -5.07 -23.13
CA VAL A 30 19.10 -4.90 -21.99
C VAL A 30 18.02 -3.89 -22.33
N HIS A 31 16.75 -4.29 -22.24
CA HIS A 31 15.61 -3.41 -22.35
C HIS A 31 15.19 -2.93 -20.94
N TYR A 32 15.19 -1.62 -20.75
CA TYR A 32 14.84 -0.98 -19.48
C TYR A 32 13.38 -0.59 -19.48
N ILE A 33 12.64 -1.01 -18.46
CA ILE A 33 11.25 -0.60 -18.22
C ILE A 33 11.26 0.32 -17.01
N LEU A 34 10.94 1.60 -17.24
CA LEU A 34 11.07 2.65 -16.24
C LEU A 34 9.70 3.00 -15.65
N ASP A 35 9.61 2.98 -14.33
CA ASP A 35 8.49 3.57 -13.59
C ASP A 35 8.57 5.11 -13.73
N GLY A 36 7.69 5.68 -14.54
CA GLY A 36 7.63 7.11 -14.82
C GLY A 36 7.31 7.95 -13.60
N GLY A 37 6.53 7.41 -12.66
CA GLY A 37 6.25 8.05 -11.38
C GLY A 37 7.50 8.22 -10.54
N SER A 38 8.32 7.17 -10.45
CA SER A 38 9.61 7.20 -9.79
C SER A 38 10.62 8.08 -10.54
N LEU A 39 10.66 7.98 -11.87
CA LEU A 39 11.56 8.75 -12.74
C LEU A 39 11.42 10.27 -12.54
N ILE A 40 10.19 10.79 -12.44
CA ILE A 40 9.94 12.22 -12.19
C ILE A 40 10.62 12.69 -10.90
N HIS A 41 10.79 11.82 -9.92
CA HIS A 41 11.45 12.18 -8.66
C HIS A 41 12.98 12.12 -8.71
N GLN A 42 13.60 11.54 -9.72
CA GLN A 42 15.07 11.37 -9.82
C GLN A 42 15.82 12.69 -10.04
N LEU A 43 15.33 13.55 -10.92
CA LEU A 43 16.04 14.78 -11.26
C LEU A 43 15.69 15.95 -10.33
N SER A 44 16.68 16.77 -10.00
CA SER A 44 16.46 18.05 -9.32
C SER A 44 15.93 19.11 -10.28
N TRP A 45 14.97 19.90 -9.84
CA TRP A 45 14.41 21.00 -10.60
C TRP A 45 15.10 22.31 -10.24
N LEU A 46 15.64 22.99 -11.26
CA LEU A 46 16.31 24.27 -11.06
C LEU A 46 15.31 25.41 -11.34
N ARG A 47 15.13 26.31 -10.39
CA ARG A 47 14.29 27.51 -10.58
C ARG A 47 14.82 28.35 -11.71
N GLY A 48 13.92 28.93 -12.50
CA GLY A 48 14.27 29.78 -13.62
C GLY A 48 14.60 29.03 -14.92
N THR A 49 14.49 27.68 -14.92
CA THR A 49 14.47 26.90 -16.18
C THR A 49 13.05 26.82 -16.72
N SER A 50 12.87 26.70 -18.05
CA SER A 50 11.55 26.47 -18.65
C SER A 50 11.11 25.01 -18.42
N TYR A 51 9.80 24.77 -18.50
CA TYR A 51 9.26 23.40 -18.44
C TYR A 51 9.74 22.54 -19.61
N THR A 52 9.90 23.13 -20.82
CA THR A 52 10.51 22.45 -21.98
C THR A 52 11.92 22.00 -21.66
N HIS A 53 12.79 22.90 -21.20
CA HIS A 53 14.17 22.55 -20.90
C HIS A 53 14.25 21.49 -19.77
N LEU A 54 13.34 21.53 -18.82
CA LEU A 54 13.25 20.48 -17.79
C LEU A 54 12.87 19.13 -18.42
N ALA A 55 11.89 19.07 -19.35
CA ALA A 55 11.50 17.85 -20.05
C ALA A 55 12.67 17.30 -20.90
N GLU A 56 13.40 18.15 -21.60
CA GLU A 56 14.60 17.78 -22.36
C GLU A 56 15.68 17.14 -21.47
N ARG A 57 15.88 17.64 -20.26
CA ARG A 57 16.80 17.04 -19.28
C ARG A 57 16.38 15.62 -18.86
N TYR A 58 15.08 15.32 -18.80
CA TYR A 58 14.61 13.94 -18.59
C TYR A 58 14.94 13.06 -19.79
N VAL A 59 14.79 13.56 -21.03
CA VAL A 59 15.19 12.86 -22.24
C VAL A 59 16.68 12.54 -22.24
N GLU A 60 17.51 13.52 -21.95
CA GLU A 60 18.97 13.32 -21.87
C GLU A 60 19.33 12.29 -20.79
N TYR A 61 18.71 12.40 -19.62
CA TYR A 61 18.95 11.47 -18.52
C TYR A 61 18.60 10.02 -18.93
N VAL A 62 17.44 9.81 -19.56
CA VAL A 62 17.01 8.47 -19.98
C VAL A 62 17.92 7.95 -21.08
N LYS A 63 18.23 8.72 -22.12
CA LYS A 63 19.12 8.30 -23.22
C LYS A 63 20.52 7.93 -22.74
N ASN A 64 21.04 8.67 -21.76
CA ASN A 64 22.39 8.42 -21.23
C ASN A 64 22.44 7.25 -20.27
N SER A 65 21.38 7.03 -19.48
CA SER A 65 21.36 6.01 -18.41
C SER A 65 20.76 4.69 -18.87
N TYR A 66 19.83 4.71 -19.84
CA TYR A 66 19.01 3.58 -20.26
C TYR A 66 18.89 3.53 -21.80
N PRO A 67 19.89 2.97 -22.52
CA PRO A 67 19.98 3.06 -23.99
C PRO A 67 18.77 2.53 -24.75
N LEU A 68 18.13 1.49 -24.27
CA LEU A 68 16.87 0.94 -24.78
C LEU A 68 15.86 0.97 -23.66
N ALA A 69 14.98 1.96 -23.65
CA ALA A 69 14.03 2.15 -22.56
C ALA A 69 12.58 2.31 -23.06
N THR A 70 11.65 1.83 -22.27
CA THR A 70 10.21 2.16 -22.31
C THR A 70 9.83 2.78 -20.99
N VAL A 71 9.13 3.92 -21.00
CA VAL A 71 8.66 4.59 -19.78
C VAL A 71 7.17 4.36 -19.62
N VAL A 72 6.76 3.96 -18.41
CA VAL A 72 5.33 3.73 -18.09
C VAL A 72 4.91 4.72 -17.00
N PHE A 73 3.90 5.53 -17.29
CA PHE A 73 3.34 6.51 -16.35
C PHE A 73 2.01 6.06 -15.77
N ASP A 74 1.73 6.47 -14.52
CA ASP A 74 0.40 6.39 -13.94
C ASP A 74 -0.60 7.19 -14.76
N GLY A 75 -1.80 6.63 -14.95
CA GLY A 75 -2.93 7.36 -15.48
C GLY A 75 -3.73 7.99 -14.35
N TYR A 76 -4.07 9.26 -14.52
CA TYR A 76 -4.95 9.98 -13.59
C TYR A 76 -6.27 10.34 -14.28
N PHE A 77 -6.81 9.42 -15.08
CA PHE A 77 -8.14 9.61 -15.67
C PHE A 77 -9.17 9.50 -14.57
N GLY A 78 -9.63 10.61 -14.11
CA GLY A 78 -10.64 11.06 -13.14
C GLY A 78 -11.69 10.09 -12.60
N GLY A 79 -11.45 8.79 -12.57
CA GLY A 79 -12.30 7.80 -11.95
C GLY A 79 -11.87 7.43 -10.53
N PRO A 80 -12.78 6.87 -9.72
CA PRO A 80 -12.48 6.39 -8.40
C PRO A 80 -11.50 5.19 -8.46
N SER A 81 -10.51 5.18 -7.54
CA SER A 81 -9.47 4.15 -7.46
C SER A 81 -9.42 3.51 -6.07
N THR A 82 -9.16 2.21 -6.01
CA THR A 82 -8.95 1.50 -4.73
C THR A 82 -7.76 2.04 -3.93
N LYS A 83 -6.84 2.78 -4.55
CA LYS A 83 -5.73 3.50 -3.92
C LYS A 83 -6.12 4.90 -3.39
N ASP A 84 -7.36 5.36 -3.57
CA ASP A 84 -7.79 6.72 -3.15
C ASP A 84 -7.51 7.00 -1.67
N MET A 85 -7.74 6.03 -0.79
CA MET A 85 -7.43 6.20 0.64
C MET A 85 -5.93 6.38 0.89
N ALA A 86 -5.07 5.65 0.19
CA ALA A 86 -3.62 5.81 0.31
C ALA A 86 -3.17 7.20 -0.20
N HIS A 87 -3.79 7.67 -1.28
CA HIS A 87 -3.58 9.03 -1.79
C HIS A 87 -4.04 10.09 -0.79
N VAL A 88 -5.20 9.92 -0.16
CA VAL A 88 -5.72 10.83 0.88
C VAL A 88 -4.79 10.86 2.10
N GLN A 89 -4.30 9.71 2.55
CA GLN A 89 -3.40 9.63 3.71
C GLN A 89 -2.02 10.26 3.46
N ARG A 90 -1.53 10.22 2.22
CA ARG A 90 -0.24 10.83 1.82
C ARG A 90 -0.36 12.33 1.50
N ARG A 91 -1.58 12.88 1.38
CA ARG A 91 -1.79 14.31 1.09
C ARG A 91 -1.33 15.17 2.27
N THR A 92 -0.24 15.88 2.09
CA THR A 92 -0.02 17.22 2.61
C THR A 92 -0.98 18.19 1.90
N LEU A 93 -1.15 19.42 2.37
CA LEU A 93 -1.97 20.44 1.70
C LEU A 93 -1.58 20.47 0.20
N PRO A 94 -2.54 20.34 -0.73
CA PRO A 94 -2.22 20.33 -2.16
C PRO A 94 -1.58 21.68 -2.54
N GLY A 95 -0.50 21.61 -3.30
CA GLY A 95 0.11 22.79 -3.90
C GLY A 95 -0.88 23.54 -4.80
N ARG A 96 -0.56 24.79 -5.15
CA ARG A 96 -1.39 25.61 -6.04
C ARG A 96 -1.56 24.92 -7.39
N ASP A 97 -2.74 25.07 -8.01
CA ASP A 97 -2.92 24.69 -9.40
C ASP A 97 -2.14 25.67 -10.29
N VAL A 98 -1.17 25.14 -11.04
CA VAL A 98 -0.30 25.89 -11.95
C VAL A 98 -0.65 25.50 -13.38
N GLN A 99 -1.32 26.41 -14.08
CA GLN A 99 -1.47 26.32 -15.53
C GLN A 99 -0.20 26.87 -16.18
N PHE A 100 0.60 26.01 -16.77
CA PHE A 100 1.84 26.42 -17.41
C PHE A 100 1.83 26.11 -18.90
N THR A 101 2.57 26.93 -19.66
CA THR A 101 2.99 26.63 -21.01
C THR A 101 4.41 26.08 -21.01
N PRO A 102 4.82 25.35 -22.07
CA PRO A 102 6.18 24.78 -22.16
C PRO A 102 7.31 25.78 -21.90
N ASP A 103 7.16 27.03 -22.36
CA ASP A 103 8.18 28.09 -22.26
C ASP A 103 8.18 28.84 -20.93
N MET A 104 7.17 28.64 -20.08
CA MET A 104 7.12 29.27 -18.76
C MET A 104 8.26 28.78 -17.87
N LEU A 105 8.76 29.71 -17.04
CA LEU A 105 9.83 29.41 -16.09
C LEU A 105 9.29 28.78 -14.82
N LEU A 106 10.03 27.81 -14.32
CA LEU A 106 9.75 27.17 -13.01
C LEU A 106 9.88 28.18 -11.88
N SER A 107 8.79 28.42 -11.17
CA SER A 107 8.71 29.29 -9.98
C SER A 107 8.53 28.53 -8.68
N GLU A 108 7.86 27.41 -8.73
CA GLU A 108 7.50 26.59 -7.58
C GLU A 108 8.59 25.58 -7.20
N LYS A 109 8.57 25.09 -5.96
CA LYS A 109 9.38 23.94 -5.58
C LYS A 109 8.79 22.68 -6.15
N LYS A 110 9.65 21.74 -6.56
CA LYS A 110 9.26 20.45 -7.13
C LYS A 110 8.22 19.70 -6.29
N GLU A 111 8.45 19.60 -4.98
CA GLU A 111 7.59 18.87 -4.06
C GLU A 111 6.20 19.52 -3.94
N GLU A 112 6.16 20.85 -3.92
CA GLU A 112 4.93 21.63 -3.85
C GLU A 112 4.15 21.52 -5.17
N PHE A 113 4.82 21.64 -6.30
CA PHE A 113 4.22 21.50 -7.63
C PHE A 113 3.63 20.09 -7.83
N LEU A 114 4.41 19.05 -7.54
CA LEU A 114 4.01 17.63 -7.73
C LEU A 114 2.98 17.14 -6.69
N SER A 115 2.79 17.86 -5.58
CA SER A 115 1.74 17.55 -4.60
C SER A 115 0.34 17.83 -5.15
N ASN A 116 0.22 18.67 -6.18
CA ASN A 116 -1.01 18.88 -6.93
C ASN A 116 -1.09 17.85 -8.08
N THR A 117 -2.10 16.99 -8.05
CA THR A 117 -2.28 15.91 -9.04
C THR A 117 -2.46 16.44 -10.47
N THR A 118 -3.14 17.57 -10.63
CA THR A 118 -3.37 18.20 -11.95
C THR A 118 -2.05 18.73 -12.54
N ASN A 119 -1.23 19.37 -11.72
CA ASN A 119 0.10 19.82 -12.14
C ASN A 119 0.99 18.62 -12.52
N LYS A 120 0.98 17.58 -11.67
CA LYS A 120 1.74 16.35 -11.94
C LYS A 120 1.35 15.75 -13.27
N GLN A 121 0.06 15.69 -13.57
CA GLN A 121 -0.44 15.12 -14.80
C GLN A 121 -0.07 15.95 -16.04
N ARG A 122 -0.24 17.28 -15.98
CA ARG A 122 0.21 18.17 -17.07
C ARG A 122 1.70 18.00 -17.36
N PHE A 123 2.49 17.87 -16.31
CA PHE A 123 3.93 17.67 -16.45
C PHE A 123 4.28 16.29 -17.01
N ILE A 124 3.58 15.23 -16.59
CA ILE A 124 3.71 13.88 -17.17
C ILE A 124 3.42 13.91 -18.67
N HIS A 125 2.36 14.60 -19.10
CA HIS A 125 2.05 14.73 -20.53
C HIS A 125 3.16 15.46 -21.29
N LEU A 126 3.68 16.58 -20.76
CA LEU A 126 4.78 17.29 -21.38
C LEU A 126 6.02 16.42 -21.55
N VAL A 127 6.43 15.72 -20.49
CA VAL A 127 7.60 14.84 -20.51
C VAL A 127 7.36 13.63 -21.40
N GLY A 128 6.16 13.05 -21.38
CA GLY A 128 5.78 11.92 -22.24
C GLY A 128 5.87 12.27 -23.72
N ASN A 129 5.29 13.39 -24.13
CA ASN A 129 5.39 13.87 -25.51
C ASN A 129 6.86 14.10 -25.92
N CYS A 130 7.66 14.71 -25.02
CA CYS A 130 9.07 14.93 -25.29
C CYS A 130 9.86 13.61 -25.42
N PHE A 131 9.51 12.57 -24.67
CA PHE A 131 10.08 11.23 -24.83
C PHE A 131 9.74 10.64 -26.19
N GLU A 132 8.47 10.66 -26.59
CA GLU A 132 8.01 10.11 -27.88
C GLU A 132 8.66 10.82 -29.06
N GLU A 133 8.72 12.15 -29.07
CA GLU A 133 9.41 12.97 -30.08
C GLU A 133 10.91 12.61 -30.18
N ASN A 134 11.49 12.12 -29.10
CA ASN A 134 12.89 11.71 -29.03
C ASN A 134 13.12 10.20 -29.20
N GLY A 135 12.09 9.45 -29.62
CA GLY A 135 12.15 8.02 -29.92
C GLY A 135 12.20 7.12 -28.69
N ILE A 136 11.78 7.61 -27.52
CA ILE A 136 11.63 6.82 -26.30
C ILE A 136 10.15 6.42 -26.18
N PRO A 137 9.79 5.13 -26.27
CA PRO A 137 8.41 4.68 -26.14
C PRO A 137 7.82 5.02 -24.78
N VAL A 138 6.58 5.51 -24.77
CA VAL A 138 5.83 5.85 -23.56
C VAL A 138 4.54 5.07 -23.52
N GLN A 139 4.17 4.59 -22.33
CA GLN A 139 2.85 4.03 -22.08
C GLN A 139 2.20 4.74 -20.90
N HIS A 140 0.91 5.01 -21.01
CA HIS A 140 0.09 5.58 -19.95
C HIS A 140 -0.90 4.51 -19.47
N ALA A 141 -0.80 4.13 -18.19
CA ALA A 141 -1.79 3.27 -17.57
C ALA A 141 -3.15 3.99 -17.49
N GLN A 142 -4.25 3.26 -17.51
CA GLN A 142 -5.57 3.88 -17.25
C GLN A 142 -5.77 4.24 -15.76
N GLY A 143 -5.00 3.59 -14.88
CA GLY A 143 -5.00 3.81 -13.43
C GLY A 143 -3.60 3.62 -12.86
N ASP A 144 -3.44 2.65 -11.98
CA ASP A 144 -2.16 2.27 -11.38
C ASP A 144 -1.20 1.67 -12.41
N ALA A 145 0.02 2.18 -12.47
CA ALA A 145 1.01 1.73 -13.43
C ALA A 145 1.65 0.38 -13.09
N ASP A 146 1.59 -0.09 -11.84
CA ASP A 146 2.34 -1.28 -11.40
C ASP A 146 2.07 -2.50 -12.28
N CYS A 147 0.79 -2.79 -12.59
CA CYS A 147 0.43 -3.91 -13.44
C CYS A 147 0.91 -3.71 -14.89
N VAL A 148 0.79 -2.50 -15.42
CA VAL A 148 1.23 -2.18 -16.80
C VAL A 148 2.75 -2.27 -16.93
N ILE A 149 3.50 -1.76 -15.96
CA ILE A 149 4.98 -1.89 -15.90
C ILE A 149 5.38 -3.36 -15.98
N VAL A 150 4.71 -4.21 -15.19
CA VAL A 150 5.02 -5.65 -15.19
C VAL A 150 4.59 -6.33 -16.49
N GLN A 151 3.42 -5.99 -17.06
CA GLN A 151 3.01 -6.50 -18.37
C GLN A 151 4.05 -6.18 -19.45
N VAL A 152 4.50 -4.93 -19.53
CA VAL A 152 5.52 -4.49 -20.49
C VAL A 152 6.84 -5.23 -20.25
N ALA A 153 7.22 -5.42 -18.98
CA ALA A 153 8.42 -6.16 -18.63
C ALA A 153 8.36 -7.63 -19.05
N LEU A 154 7.21 -8.31 -18.85
CA LEU A 154 7.02 -9.69 -19.26
C LEU A 154 7.00 -9.84 -20.79
N GLN A 155 6.37 -8.92 -21.51
CA GLN A 155 6.41 -8.88 -22.97
C GLN A 155 7.85 -8.70 -23.49
N SER A 156 8.58 -7.76 -22.90
CA SER A 156 9.99 -7.54 -23.22
C SER A 156 10.85 -8.78 -22.93
N ALA A 157 10.60 -9.47 -21.82
CA ALA A 157 11.38 -10.62 -21.39
C ALA A 157 11.22 -11.88 -22.29
N VAL A 158 10.33 -11.85 -23.27
CA VAL A 158 10.25 -12.88 -24.31
C VAL A 158 11.50 -12.83 -25.20
N GLU A 159 11.98 -11.63 -25.54
CA GLU A 159 13.05 -11.42 -26.52
C GLU A 159 14.33 -10.86 -25.90
N TYR A 160 14.21 -10.02 -24.89
CA TYR A 160 15.31 -9.25 -24.30
C TYR A 160 15.56 -9.60 -22.82
N THR A 161 16.81 -9.51 -22.39
CA THR A 161 17.10 -9.32 -20.96
C THR A 161 16.43 -8.02 -20.51
N THR A 162 15.56 -8.09 -19.51
CA THR A 162 14.72 -6.95 -19.11
C THR A 162 15.09 -6.45 -17.74
N HIS A 163 15.20 -5.13 -17.60
CA HIS A 163 15.51 -4.48 -16.33
C HIS A 163 14.43 -3.47 -15.95
N VAL A 164 13.65 -3.79 -14.94
CA VAL A 164 12.63 -2.89 -14.37
C VAL A 164 13.28 -1.97 -13.35
N VAL A 165 13.12 -0.66 -13.52
CA VAL A 165 13.64 0.38 -12.64
C VAL A 165 12.48 1.10 -11.96
N GLY A 166 12.36 0.96 -10.64
CA GLY A 166 11.28 1.57 -9.87
C GLY A 166 11.54 1.51 -8.36
N GLU A 167 10.72 2.21 -7.59
CA GLU A 167 10.91 2.32 -6.13
C GLU A 167 9.89 1.51 -5.32
N ASP A 168 8.79 1.04 -5.96
CA ASP A 168 7.74 0.33 -5.23
C ASP A 168 8.06 -1.17 -5.07
N THR A 169 7.89 -1.66 -3.85
CA THR A 169 8.01 -3.08 -3.53
C THR A 169 6.96 -3.93 -4.24
N ASP A 170 5.82 -3.34 -4.63
CA ASP A 170 4.74 -4.04 -5.31
C ASP A 170 5.23 -4.56 -6.67
N LEU A 171 6.07 -3.79 -7.39
CA LEU A 171 6.72 -4.22 -8.64
C LEU A 171 7.59 -5.48 -8.43
N LEU A 172 8.42 -5.50 -7.38
CA LEU A 172 9.22 -6.66 -7.06
C LEU A 172 8.36 -7.91 -6.79
N ILE A 173 7.27 -7.74 -6.04
CA ILE A 173 6.35 -8.83 -5.70
C ILE A 173 5.65 -9.37 -6.94
N LEU A 174 5.18 -8.50 -7.83
CA LEU A 174 4.55 -8.86 -9.09
C LEU A 174 5.54 -9.62 -10.00
N LEU A 175 6.76 -9.14 -10.14
CA LEU A 175 7.79 -9.82 -10.93
C LEU A 175 8.12 -11.21 -10.37
N LEU A 176 8.25 -11.35 -9.04
CA LEU A 176 8.50 -12.65 -8.40
C LEU A 176 7.37 -13.66 -8.61
N PHE A 177 6.13 -13.19 -8.82
CA PHE A 177 5.00 -14.06 -9.12
C PHE A 177 4.91 -14.42 -10.60
N HIS A 178 5.08 -13.43 -11.51
CA HIS A 178 4.74 -13.56 -12.93
C HIS A 178 5.90 -14.03 -13.83
N VAL A 179 7.16 -13.78 -13.46
CA VAL A 179 8.29 -14.18 -14.30
C VAL A 179 8.38 -15.72 -14.35
N LYS A 180 8.36 -16.27 -15.58
CA LYS A 180 8.40 -17.71 -15.86
C LYS A 180 9.80 -18.15 -16.28
N SER A 181 10.05 -19.45 -16.19
CA SER A 181 11.35 -20.05 -16.50
C SER A 181 11.75 -20.00 -17.99
N ASP A 182 10.79 -19.87 -18.88
CA ASP A 182 10.97 -19.77 -20.34
C ASP A 182 11.30 -18.35 -20.84
N MET A 183 11.20 -17.33 -19.98
CA MET A 183 11.53 -15.95 -20.28
C MET A 183 13.06 -15.71 -20.20
N LYS A 184 13.53 -14.64 -20.82
CA LYS A 184 14.90 -14.11 -20.60
C LYS A 184 15.06 -13.61 -19.17
N ASP A 185 16.28 -13.25 -18.79
CA ASP A 185 16.53 -12.78 -17.44
C ASP A 185 15.84 -11.44 -17.16
N VAL A 186 15.22 -11.37 -16.01
CA VAL A 186 14.53 -10.17 -15.52
C VAL A 186 15.18 -9.69 -14.25
N PHE A 187 15.52 -8.40 -14.24
CA PHE A 187 16.09 -7.71 -13.10
C PHE A 187 15.16 -6.62 -12.60
N PHE A 188 15.23 -6.34 -11.32
CA PHE A 188 14.55 -5.20 -10.70
C PHE A 188 15.54 -4.37 -9.90
N SER A 189 15.53 -3.06 -10.05
CA SER A 189 16.34 -2.17 -9.22
C SER A 189 15.52 -1.07 -8.56
N SER A 190 15.93 -0.76 -7.32
CA SER A 190 15.42 0.36 -6.54
C SER A 190 16.58 1.13 -5.94
N SER A 191 16.54 2.46 -6.07
CA SER A 191 17.63 3.37 -5.68
C SER A 191 17.28 4.23 -4.47
N ARG A 192 16.62 3.67 -3.46
CA ARG A 192 16.28 4.41 -2.24
C ARG A 192 17.52 4.72 -1.39
N ALA A 193 17.64 5.97 -0.98
CA ALA A 193 18.58 6.45 0.05
C ALA A 193 20.05 6.04 -0.19
N SER A 194 20.66 6.47 -1.29
CA SER A 194 22.08 6.25 -1.63
C SER A 194 22.54 4.80 -1.86
N THR A 195 21.67 3.83 -1.76
CA THR A 195 22.00 2.41 -2.00
C THR A 195 21.11 1.85 -3.10
N THR A 196 21.67 1.61 -4.27
CA THR A 196 20.98 0.87 -5.34
C THR A 196 20.98 -0.62 -4.99
N ARG A 197 19.79 -1.21 -4.93
CA ARG A 197 19.62 -2.66 -4.82
C ARG A 197 19.18 -3.20 -6.15
N LEU A 198 19.80 -4.29 -6.57
CA LEU A 198 19.50 -4.98 -7.81
C LEU A 198 19.13 -6.43 -7.50
N TRP A 199 17.90 -6.81 -7.80
CA TRP A 199 17.42 -8.20 -7.69
C TRP A 199 17.47 -8.87 -9.05
N ASP A 200 18.10 -10.02 -9.11
CA ASP A 200 17.86 -11.01 -10.15
C ASP A 200 16.61 -11.80 -9.75
N ILE A 201 15.54 -11.66 -10.54
CA ILE A 201 14.23 -12.23 -10.19
C ILE A 201 14.30 -13.76 -10.17
N ARG A 202 14.95 -14.39 -11.15
CA ARG A 202 15.08 -15.85 -11.22
C ARG A 202 15.90 -16.41 -10.06
N SER A 203 17.03 -15.79 -9.76
CA SER A 203 17.85 -16.18 -8.61
C SER A 203 17.08 -16.04 -7.30
N THR A 204 16.33 -14.94 -7.15
CA THR A 204 15.50 -14.71 -5.99
C THR A 204 14.36 -15.75 -5.88
N GLN A 205 13.69 -16.09 -6.98
CA GLN A 205 12.66 -17.14 -7.02
C GLN A 205 13.22 -18.50 -6.59
N ASN A 206 14.39 -18.87 -7.10
CA ASN A 206 15.03 -20.15 -6.77
C ASN A 206 15.35 -20.27 -5.27
N ARG A 207 15.74 -19.18 -4.62
CA ARG A 207 16.06 -19.15 -3.19
C ARG A 207 14.82 -19.10 -2.29
N LEU A 208 13.80 -18.37 -2.69
CA LEU A 208 12.53 -18.34 -1.98
C LEU A 208 11.77 -19.66 -2.09
N GLY A 209 11.97 -20.36 -3.18
CA GLY A 209 11.29 -21.60 -3.53
C GLY A 209 9.89 -21.40 -4.12
N PRO A 210 9.39 -22.40 -4.86
CA PRO A 210 8.15 -22.28 -5.63
C PRO A 210 6.92 -22.04 -4.76
N ASN A 211 6.89 -22.56 -3.53
CA ASN A 211 5.77 -22.36 -2.62
C ASN A 211 5.59 -20.90 -2.22
N VAL A 212 6.69 -20.19 -1.94
CA VAL A 212 6.63 -18.77 -1.59
C VAL A 212 6.24 -17.96 -2.81
N CYS A 213 6.89 -18.17 -3.96
CA CYS A 213 6.64 -17.40 -5.18
C CYS A 213 5.19 -17.54 -5.65
N LYS A 214 4.62 -18.76 -5.65
CA LYS A 214 3.22 -19.01 -6.00
C LYS A 214 2.21 -18.26 -5.11
N ASN A 215 2.55 -18.04 -3.83
CA ASN A 215 1.64 -17.48 -2.83
C ASN A 215 2.03 -16.05 -2.40
N ILE A 216 3.01 -15.43 -3.07
CA ILE A 216 3.60 -14.17 -2.61
C ILE A 216 2.63 -12.98 -2.72
N LEU A 217 1.76 -12.95 -3.73
CA LEU A 217 0.72 -11.93 -3.89
C LEU A 217 -0.21 -11.92 -2.68
N PHE A 218 -0.71 -13.10 -2.30
CA PHE A 218 -1.54 -13.25 -1.11
C PHE A 218 -0.80 -12.81 0.16
N ALA A 219 0.43 -13.30 0.38
CA ALA A 219 1.22 -12.95 1.55
C ALA A 219 1.43 -11.44 1.67
N HIS A 220 1.67 -10.78 0.53
CA HIS A 220 1.86 -9.34 0.45
C HIS A 220 0.57 -8.57 0.72
N ALA A 221 -0.53 -8.88 0.04
CA ALA A 221 -1.82 -8.23 0.24
C ALA A 221 -2.35 -8.44 1.67
N PHE A 222 -2.28 -9.65 2.21
CA PHE A 222 -2.79 -9.98 3.53
C PHE A 222 -2.04 -9.28 4.67
N SER A 223 -0.73 -9.06 4.52
CA SER A 223 0.07 -8.31 5.50
C SER A 223 -0.06 -6.79 5.38
N GLY A 224 -0.82 -6.30 4.43
CA GLY A 224 -1.10 -4.89 4.17
C GLY A 224 -0.29 -4.31 3.01
N CYS A 225 -0.98 -3.67 2.07
CA CYS A 225 -0.44 -2.92 0.95
C CYS A 225 -1.17 -1.56 0.85
N ASP A 226 -1.11 -0.88 -0.27
CA ASP A 226 -1.77 0.42 -0.42
C ASP A 226 -3.31 0.33 -0.34
N THR A 227 -3.89 -0.82 -0.70
CA THR A 227 -5.34 -1.07 -0.70
C THR A 227 -5.83 -1.85 0.52
N THR A 228 -4.93 -2.47 1.29
CA THR A 228 -5.27 -3.31 2.43
C THR A 228 -4.58 -2.85 3.72
N SER A 229 -5.25 -3.03 4.86
CA SER A 229 -4.71 -2.65 6.17
C SER A 229 -3.68 -3.65 6.68
N ARG A 230 -2.62 -3.16 7.32
CA ARG A 230 -1.74 -4.03 8.11
C ARG A 230 -2.42 -4.46 9.41
N PRO A 231 -2.59 -5.76 9.69
CA PRO A 231 -3.04 -6.23 11.01
C PRO A 231 -2.07 -5.78 12.12
N PHE A 232 -2.58 -5.45 13.30
CA PHE A 232 -1.74 -4.95 14.40
C PHE A 232 -0.73 -6.02 14.84
N SER A 233 0.50 -5.61 15.11
CA SER A 233 1.63 -6.49 15.48
C SER A 233 2.00 -7.57 14.46
N VAL A 234 1.37 -7.60 13.29
CA VAL A 234 1.75 -8.51 12.20
C VAL A 234 2.78 -7.80 11.32
N GLY A 235 4.00 -8.30 11.37
CA GLY A 235 5.08 -7.79 10.51
C GLY A 235 4.89 -8.24 9.07
N LYS A 236 5.32 -7.41 8.12
CA LYS A 236 5.20 -7.67 6.67
C LYS A 236 5.81 -9.02 6.24
N CYS A 237 6.85 -9.48 6.93
CA CYS A 237 7.52 -10.74 6.62
C CYS A 237 6.88 -11.98 7.26
N VAL A 238 5.88 -11.82 8.16
CA VAL A 238 5.28 -12.96 8.88
C VAL A 238 4.62 -13.97 7.92
N PRO A 239 3.78 -13.58 6.96
CA PRO A 239 3.20 -14.52 5.99
C PRO A 239 4.26 -15.22 5.14
N VAL A 240 5.27 -14.49 4.67
CA VAL A 240 6.36 -15.07 3.86
C VAL A 240 7.12 -16.14 4.67
N LYS A 241 7.47 -15.86 5.92
CA LYS A 241 8.13 -16.83 6.81
C LYS A 241 7.26 -18.06 7.07
N LYS A 242 5.95 -17.88 7.22
CA LYS A 242 5.03 -19.02 7.37
C LYS A 242 4.98 -19.89 6.11
N LEU A 243 5.01 -19.30 4.92
CA LEU A 243 5.10 -20.03 3.65
C LEU A 243 6.46 -20.74 3.49
N GLN A 244 7.57 -20.11 3.87
CA GLN A 244 8.90 -20.72 3.89
C GLN A 244 8.94 -21.95 4.81
N ASN A 245 8.26 -21.88 5.96
CA ASN A 245 8.14 -22.96 6.92
C ASN A 245 7.04 -23.97 6.54
N LYS A 246 6.49 -23.94 5.33
CA LYS A 246 5.46 -24.86 4.81
C LYS A 246 4.23 -24.96 5.75
N ASN A 247 3.77 -23.83 6.27
CA ASN A 247 2.57 -23.79 7.11
C ASN A 247 1.33 -24.09 6.27
N LYS A 248 0.69 -25.21 6.48
CA LYS A 248 -0.44 -25.73 5.68
C LYS A 248 -1.66 -24.81 5.71
N LEU A 249 -1.94 -24.16 6.83
CA LEU A 249 -3.04 -23.22 6.92
C LEU A 249 -2.82 -22.05 5.97
N PHE A 250 -1.60 -21.48 5.93
CA PHE A 250 -1.24 -20.40 5.03
C PHE A 250 -1.27 -20.82 3.57
N GLU A 251 -0.76 -22.00 3.22
CA GLU A 251 -0.78 -22.55 1.87
C GLU A 251 -2.20 -22.75 1.35
N ASN A 252 -3.06 -23.39 2.15
CA ASN A 252 -4.46 -23.64 1.81
C ASN A 252 -5.23 -22.32 1.68
N SER A 253 -5.00 -21.38 2.58
CA SER A 253 -5.65 -20.07 2.52
C SER A 253 -5.21 -19.29 1.28
N ALA A 254 -3.91 -19.29 0.96
CA ALA A 254 -3.43 -18.63 -0.25
C ALA A 254 -4.10 -19.21 -1.52
N THR A 255 -4.33 -20.53 -1.56
CA THR A 255 -5.06 -21.16 -2.66
C THR A 255 -6.48 -20.61 -2.79
N VAL A 256 -7.21 -20.44 -1.68
CA VAL A 256 -8.57 -19.88 -1.69
C VAL A 256 -8.57 -18.45 -2.23
N PHE A 257 -7.60 -17.62 -1.80
CA PHE A 257 -7.50 -16.23 -2.26
C PHE A 257 -7.03 -16.07 -3.71
N LEU A 258 -6.36 -17.07 -4.29
CA LEU A 258 -5.92 -17.08 -5.68
C LEU A 258 -6.96 -17.67 -6.65
N GLN A 259 -7.95 -18.40 -6.16
CA GLN A 259 -9.01 -18.97 -6.97
C GLN A 259 -10.07 -17.91 -7.32
N THR A 260 -10.36 -17.73 -8.59
CA THR A 260 -11.33 -16.72 -9.09
C THR A 260 -12.78 -17.01 -8.71
N ASN A 261 -13.12 -18.26 -8.42
CA ASN A 261 -14.47 -18.72 -8.07
C ASN A 261 -14.74 -18.80 -6.56
N SER A 262 -13.86 -18.29 -5.72
CA SER A 262 -14.09 -18.24 -4.27
C SER A 262 -15.19 -17.22 -3.93
N ASP A 263 -16.18 -17.65 -3.15
CA ASP A 263 -17.28 -16.80 -2.73
C ASP A 263 -16.94 -15.94 -1.49
N HIS A 264 -17.79 -14.99 -1.18
CA HIS A 264 -17.62 -14.05 -0.07
C HIS A 264 -17.52 -14.74 1.30
N GLN A 265 -18.33 -15.80 1.51
CA GLN A 265 -18.32 -16.53 2.78
C GLN A 265 -17.01 -17.27 2.97
N MET A 266 -16.56 -17.99 1.94
CA MET A 266 -15.29 -18.74 1.95
C MET A 266 -14.11 -17.80 2.21
N ILE A 267 -14.07 -16.62 1.58
CA ILE A 267 -13.03 -15.63 1.77
C ILE A 267 -13.03 -15.06 3.20
N ALA A 268 -14.22 -14.72 3.72
CA ALA A 268 -14.36 -14.20 5.08
C ALA A 268 -13.90 -15.21 6.14
N GLU A 269 -14.39 -16.44 6.07
CA GLU A 269 -14.07 -17.50 7.01
C GLU A 269 -12.58 -17.87 6.97
N THR A 270 -12.01 -17.99 5.76
CA THR A 270 -10.59 -18.29 5.57
C THR A 270 -9.71 -17.18 6.15
N GLY A 271 -10.07 -15.93 5.91
CA GLY A 271 -9.31 -14.78 6.43
C GLY A 271 -9.42 -14.64 7.94
N GLU A 272 -10.60 -14.90 8.52
CA GLU A 272 -10.78 -14.90 9.98
C GLU A 272 -9.94 -16.00 10.63
N LYS A 273 -10.00 -17.24 10.11
CA LYS A 273 -9.22 -18.37 10.60
C LYS A 273 -7.71 -18.08 10.60
N LEU A 274 -7.22 -17.46 9.53
CA LEU A 274 -5.81 -17.03 9.47
C LEU A 274 -5.44 -15.99 10.53
N LEU A 275 -6.30 -15.02 10.75
CA LEU A 275 -6.05 -13.99 11.76
C LEU A 275 -6.11 -14.59 13.17
N VAL A 276 -7.03 -15.53 13.42
CA VAL A 276 -7.07 -16.29 14.70
C VAL A 276 -5.73 -16.99 14.95
N ASP A 277 -5.19 -17.70 13.94
CA ASP A 277 -3.87 -18.37 14.05
C ASP A 277 -2.73 -17.35 14.30
N ILE A 278 -2.72 -16.24 13.56
CA ILE A 278 -1.71 -15.18 13.72
C ILE A 278 -1.72 -14.60 15.14
N TYR A 279 -2.90 -14.39 15.71
CA TYR A 279 -3.08 -13.84 17.06
C TYR A 279 -3.05 -14.91 18.15
N LYS A 280 -2.69 -16.17 17.80
CA LYS A 280 -2.55 -17.29 18.71
C LYS A 280 -3.85 -17.63 19.46
N GLY A 281 -4.96 -17.64 18.74
CA GLY A 281 -6.24 -18.20 19.17
C GLY A 281 -6.26 -19.72 18.97
N ASN A 282 -7.29 -20.37 19.50
CA ASN A 282 -7.51 -21.79 19.31
C ASN A 282 -8.30 -22.06 18.02
N ASP A 283 -8.21 -23.28 17.51
CA ASP A 283 -9.05 -23.69 16.39
C ASP A 283 -10.54 -23.62 16.79
N GLY A 284 -11.37 -23.01 15.93
CA GLY A 284 -12.77 -22.76 16.20
C GLY A 284 -13.08 -21.49 17.02
N ASP A 285 -12.08 -20.71 17.44
CA ASP A 285 -12.33 -19.38 18.00
C ASP A 285 -12.76 -18.40 16.90
N THR A 286 -13.65 -17.46 17.23
CA THR A 286 -13.88 -16.26 16.44
C THR A 286 -12.92 -15.14 16.88
N LEU A 287 -12.67 -14.17 16.00
CA LEU A 287 -11.85 -13.01 16.37
C LEU A 287 -12.49 -12.18 17.49
N ASP A 288 -13.80 -12.09 17.54
CA ASP A 288 -14.49 -11.34 18.59
C ASP A 288 -14.29 -12.00 19.97
N LYS A 289 -14.38 -13.34 20.04
CA LYS A 289 -14.05 -14.10 21.26
C LYS A 289 -12.56 -13.93 21.63
N LEU A 290 -11.67 -14.10 20.68
CA LEU A 290 -10.22 -13.94 20.90
C LEU A 290 -9.88 -12.51 21.34
N ARG A 291 -10.53 -11.51 20.76
CA ARG A 291 -10.37 -10.10 21.13
C ARG A 291 -10.74 -9.87 22.60
N LEU A 292 -11.82 -10.46 23.09
CA LEU A 292 -12.22 -10.39 24.49
C LEU A 292 -11.18 -11.05 25.41
N VAL A 293 -10.71 -12.25 25.05
CA VAL A 293 -9.65 -12.94 25.81
C VAL A 293 -8.39 -12.07 25.89
N LYS A 294 -7.93 -11.53 24.75
CA LYS A 294 -6.73 -10.67 24.71
C LYS A 294 -6.93 -9.35 25.46
N TYR A 295 -8.15 -8.83 25.53
CA TYR A 295 -8.47 -7.67 26.35
C TYR A 295 -8.30 -8.02 27.86
N HIS A 296 -8.90 -9.13 28.31
CA HIS A 296 -8.78 -9.60 29.69
C HIS A 296 -7.31 -9.85 30.08
N GLU A 297 -6.53 -10.56 29.23
CA GLU A 297 -5.10 -10.79 29.49
C GLU A 297 -4.37 -9.46 29.73
N LYS A 298 -4.63 -8.43 28.92
CA LYS A 298 -3.99 -7.12 29.07
C LYS A 298 -4.43 -6.36 30.32
N VAL A 299 -5.67 -6.47 30.70
CA VAL A 299 -6.20 -5.86 31.93
C VAL A 299 -5.58 -6.53 33.16
N PHE A 300 -5.52 -7.86 33.19
CA PHE A 300 -4.94 -8.60 34.31
C PHE A 300 -3.41 -8.41 34.44
N THR A 301 -2.71 -8.17 33.33
CA THR A 301 -1.25 -7.90 33.35
C THR A 301 -0.90 -6.45 33.72
N GLY A 302 -1.85 -5.67 34.20
CA GLY A 302 -1.62 -4.34 34.79
C GLY A 302 -1.64 -3.16 33.80
N SER A 303 -2.12 -3.35 32.58
CA SER A 303 -2.32 -2.24 31.64
C SER A 303 -3.44 -1.33 32.16
N LYS A 304 -3.09 -0.13 32.63
CA LYS A 304 -4.06 0.85 33.16
C LYS A 304 -5.12 1.28 32.12
N GLN A 305 -4.79 1.18 30.82
CA GLN A 305 -5.71 1.48 29.72
C GLN A 305 -5.36 0.61 28.51
N VAL A 306 -6.26 -0.25 28.09
CA VAL A 306 -6.12 -1.05 26.87
C VAL A 306 -6.72 -0.29 25.69
N GLN A 307 -5.89 0.17 24.78
CA GLN A 307 -6.36 0.83 23.56
C GLN A 307 -6.96 -0.22 22.61
N PRO A 308 -8.18 -0.03 22.05
CA PRO A 308 -8.79 -0.98 21.12
C PRO A 308 -7.93 -1.36 19.92
N LYS A 309 -7.07 -0.44 19.47
CA LYS A 309 -6.17 -0.66 18.31
C LYS A 309 -5.06 -1.70 18.53
N VAL A 310 -4.77 -2.08 19.79
CA VAL A 310 -3.73 -3.09 20.11
C VAL A 310 -4.30 -4.49 20.28
N LEU A 311 -5.61 -4.64 20.14
CA LEU A 311 -6.29 -5.93 20.16
C LEU A 311 -6.41 -6.51 18.74
N PRO A 312 -6.66 -7.82 18.60
CA PRO A 312 -7.07 -8.39 17.31
C PRO A 312 -8.21 -7.61 16.67
N PRO A 313 -8.36 -7.59 15.34
CA PRO A 313 -9.54 -6.99 14.71
C PRO A 313 -10.82 -7.70 15.16
N THR A 314 -11.97 -7.06 14.98
CA THR A 314 -13.26 -7.74 15.09
C THR A 314 -13.46 -8.67 13.89
N SER A 315 -14.35 -9.67 14.02
CA SER A 315 -14.73 -10.55 12.91
C SER A 315 -15.25 -9.76 11.72
N ALA A 316 -16.07 -8.73 11.94
CA ALA A 316 -16.56 -7.84 10.90
C ALA A 316 -15.43 -7.05 10.20
N ALA A 317 -14.45 -6.53 10.94
CA ALA A 317 -13.31 -5.84 10.35
C ALA A 317 -12.40 -6.79 9.55
N ALA A 318 -12.26 -8.03 10.01
CA ALA A 318 -11.52 -9.08 9.33
C ALA A 318 -12.18 -9.49 8.01
N LYS A 319 -13.51 -9.60 7.98
CA LYS A 319 -14.30 -9.85 6.78
C LYS A 319 -13.97 -8.84 5.67
N TYR A 320 -14.09 -7.55 5.95
CA TYR A 320 -13.80 -6.51 4.94
C TYR A 320 -12.31 -6.41 4.59
N HIS A 321 -11.42 -6.71 5.52
CA HIS A 321 -10.00 -6.85 5.21
C HIS A 321 -9.78 -7.99 4.20
N SER A 322 -10.37 -9.16 4.44
CA SER A 322 -10.24 -10.34 3.58
C SER A 322 -10.81 -10.10 2.18
N TYR A 323 -11.94 -9.41 2.07
CA TYR A 323 -12.51 -9.04 0.78
C TYR A 323 -11.55 -8.16 -0.04
N ARG A 324 -10.99 -7.12 0.58
CA ARG A 324 -10.00 -6.26 -0.11
C ARG A 324 -8.71 -7.03 -0.47
N VAL A 325 -8.28 -7.97 0.38
CA VAL A 325 -7.14 -8.84 0.06
C VAL A 325 -7.45 -9.70 -1.16
N PHE A 326 -8.63 -10.30 -1.22
CA PHE A 326 -9.05 -11.09 -2.37
C PHE A 326 -9.06 -10.25 -3.65
N TYR A 327 -9.77 -9.12 -3.62
CA TYR A 327 -9.83 -8.20 -4.76
C TYR A 327 -8.42 -7.83 -5.26
N GLN A 328 -7.53 -7.42 -4.36
CA GLN A 328 -6.18 -7.03 -4.72
C GLN A 328 -5.34 -8.19 -5.28
N VAL A 329 -5.50 -9.39 -4.73
CA VAL A 329 -4.81 -10.58 -5.24
C VAL A 329 -5.28 -10.91 -6.65
N GLN A 330 -6.59 -10.81 -6.94
CA GLN A 330 -7.14 -11.06 -8.26
C GLN A 330 -6.65 -10.00 -9.27
N GLU A 331 -6.68 -8.71 -8.92
CA GLU A 331 -6.14 -7.63 -9.75
C GLU A 331 -4.68 -7.88 -10.12
N TRP A 332 -3.87 -8.24 -9.16
CA TRP A 332 -2.45 -8.50 -9.38
C TRP A 332 -2.19 -9.81 -10.14
N ALA A 333 -2.96 -10.85 -9.89
CA ALA A 333 -2.82 -12.14 -10.60
C ALA A 333 -3.17 -12.05 -12.09
N CYS A 334 -4.14 -11.19 -12.43
CA CYS A 334 -4.54 -10.93 -13.81
C CYS A 334 -3.81 -9.74 -14.45
N LEU A 335 -2.91 -9.05 -13.74
CA LEU A 335 -2.23 -7.84 -14.19
C LEU A 335 -3.20 -6.76 -14.71
N GLY A 336 -4.35 -6.57 -14.05
CA GLY A 336 -5.35 -5.58 -14.45
C GLY A 336 -6.08 -5.89 -15.76
N THR A 337 -5.93 -7.09 -16.34
CA THR A 337 -6.81 -7.52 -17.42
C THR A 337 -8.20 -7.78 -16.83
N SER A 338 -9.22 -7.20 -17.47
CA SER A 338 -10.59 -7.03 -16.94
C SER A 338 -11.09 -8.21 -16.10
N LEU A 339 -11.02 -8.05 -14.79
CA LEU A 339 -11.84 -8.83 -13.88
C LEU A 339 -13.21 -8.16 -13.83
N GLU A 340 -14.26 -8.93 -13.99
CA GLU A 340 -15.65 -8.48 -13.78
C GLU A 340 -15.97 -8.28 -12.29
N LEU A 341 -14.94 -7.96 -11.45
CA LEU A 341 -15.11 -7.75 -10.02
C LEU A 341 -15.34 -6.26 -9.74
N MET A 342 -16.49 -5.98 -9.12
CA MET A 342 -16.79 -4.61 -8.67
C MET A 342 -16.15 -4.37 -7.30
N PRO A 343 -15.30 -3.33 -7.13
CA PRO A 343 -14.64 -3.06 -5.84
C PRO A 343 -15.64 -2.92 -4.67
N GLU A 344 -16.84 -2.39 -4.94
CA GLU A 344 -17.91 -2.18 -3.95
C GLU A 344 -18.41 -3.49 -3.34
N GLU A 345 -18.35 -4.58 -4.06
CA GLU A 345 -18.69 -5.90 -3.53
C GLU A 345 -17.57 -6.48 -2.67
N TRP A 346 -16.34 -5.99 -2.85
CA TRP A 346 -15.13 -6.51 -2.21
C TRP A 346 -14.53 -5.56 -1.16
N GLY A 347 -15.39 -4.91 -0.39
CA GLY A 347 -14.99 -4.15 0.80
C GLY A 347 -14.56 -2.73 0.55
N PHE A 348 -14.97 -2.15 -0.58
CA PHE A 348 -14.91 -0.73 -0.84
C PHE A 348 -16.31 -0.13 -0.93
N GLN A 349 -16.39 1.18 -0.84
CA GLN A 349 -17.62 1.94 -1.03
C GLN A 349 -17.32 3.26 -1.75
N LEU A 350 -18.17 3.64 -2.67
CA LEU A 350 -18.06 4.92 -3.37
C LEU A 350 -18.62 6.04 -2.48
N GLN A 351 -17.75 6.97 -2.08
CA GLN A 351 -18.14 8.15 -1.30
C GLN A 351 -17.55 9.40 -1.94
N ARG A 352 -18.40 10.34 -2.33
CA ARG A 352 -18.01 11.62 -2.94
C ARG A 352 -17.05 11.46 -4.14
N GLY A 353 -17.27 10.45 -4.97
CA GLY A 353 -16.43 10.16 -6.13
C GLY A 353 -15.09 9.47 -5.83
N GLN A 354 -14.89 8.98 -4.61
CA GLN A 354 -13.70 8.23 -4.19
C GLN A 354 -14.08 6.84 -3.71
N LEU A 355 -13.27 5.83 -4.03
CA LEU A 355 -13.41 4.49 -3.47
C LEU A 355 -12.70 4.41 -2.12
N LEU A 356 -13.50 4.33 -1.07
CA LEU A 356 -13.00 4.26 0.30
C LEU A 356 -13.22 2.86 0.87
N PRO A 357 -12.28 2.34 1.69
CA PRO A 357 -12.44 1.03 2.30
C PRO A 357 -13.57 1.02 3.35
N VAL A 358 -14.43 0.03 3.29
CA VAL A 358 -15.33 -0.31 4.40
C VAL A 358 -14.49 -0.91 5.52
N HIS A 359 -14.49 -0.28 6.69
CA HIS A 359 -13.71 -0.75 7.83
C HIS A 359 -14.42 -1.83 8.63
N THR A 360 -15.71 -1.61 8.88
CA THR A 360 -16.61 -2.51 9.61
C THR A 360 -18.04 -2.02 9.45
N ASP A 361 -18.99 -2.91 9.49
CA ASP A 361 -20.44 -2.64 9.57
C ASP A 361 -20.94 -2.72 11.04
N ILE A 362 -20.10 -3.16 11.95
CA ILE A 362 -20.41 -3.28 13.37
C ILE A 362 -19.40 -2.43 14.16
N PRO A 363 -19.85 -1.60 15.11
CA PRO A 363 -18.95 -0.85 15.97
C PRO A 363 -18.02 -1.80 16.75
N PRO A 364 -16.79 -1.38 17.08
CA PRO A 364 -15.77 -2.24 17.71
C PRO A 364 -16.13 -2.69 19.14
N ALA A 365 -17.15 -2.11 19.72
CA ALA A 365 -17.76 -2.50 20.99
C ALA A 365 -19.20 -2.00 21.03
N PRO A 366 -20.09 -2.56 21.87
CA PRO A 366 -21.41 -2.00 22.16
C PRO A 366 -21.31 -0.52 22.54
N GLU A 367 -22.32 0.27 22.18
CA GLU A 367 -22.32 1.73 22.39
C GLU A 367 -22.12 2.08 23.88
N GLU A 368 -22.71 1.31 24.78
CA GLU A 368 -22.55 1.46 26.23
C GLU A 368 -21.09 1.31 26.68
N LEU A 369 -20.32 0.39 26.04
CA LEU A 369 -18.88 0.22 26.32
C LEU A 369 -18.02 1.29 25.64
N MET A 370 -18.41 1.79 24.48
CA MET A 370 -17.74 2.91 23.81
C MET A 370 -17.87 4.21 24.64
N ASN A 371 -18.95 4.36 25.37
CA ASN A 371 -19.17 5.46 26.30
C ASN A 371 -18.30 5.40 27.57
N ILE A 372 -17.56 4.32 27.82
CA ILE A 372 -16.59 4.19 28.94
C ILE A 372 -15.21 4.78 28.58
N ILE A 373 -15.08 5.62 27.57
CA ILE A 373 -13.87 6.41 27.36
C ILE A 373 -13.77 7.40 28.52
N ARG A 374 -12.68 7.29 29.28
CA ARG A 374 -12.38 8.13 30.42
C ARG A 374 -11.09 8.91 30.21
N CYS A 375 -11.04 10.12 30.71
CA CYS A 375 -9.82 10.89 30.73
C CYS A 375 -9.10 10.79 32.09
N GLY A 376 -7.79 11.09 32.06
CA GLY A 376 -6.95 11.26 33.27
C GLY A 376 -6.57 12.72 33.50
N CYS A 377 -7.36 13.68 32.97
CA CYS A 377 -7.04 15.11 33.07
C CYS A 377 -7.05 15.58 34.50
N THR A 378 -6.03 16.33 34.87
CA THR A 378 -5.92 17.07 36.16
C THR A 378 -6.47 18.50 36.06
N THR A 379 -6.85 18.93 34.84
CA THR A 379 -7.39 20.24 34.50
C THR A 379 -8.89 20.15 34.15
N ASP A 380 -9.50 21.24 33.78
CA ASP A 380 -10.92 21.43 33.51
C ASP A 380 -11.49 20.71 32.27
N CYS A 381 -10.70 19.91 31.56
CA CYS A 381 -11.09 19.19 30.34
C CYS A 381 -11.59 20.10 29.18
N SER A 382 -11.21 21.38 29.16
CA SER A 382 -11.62 22.37 28.15
C SER A 382 -10.94 22.19 26.79
N SER A 383 -9.84 21.46 26.73
CA SER A 383 -9.00 21.32 25.54
C SER A 383 -9.05 19.92 24.91
N GLN A 384 -8.59 19.82 23.67
CA GLN A 384 -8.42 18.53 22.93
C GLN A 384 -7.38 17.56 23.56
N ARG A 385 -6.73 17.97 24.67
CA ARG A 385 -5.90 17.07 25.47
C ARG A 385 -6.74 16.09 26.30
N CYS A 386 -7.99 16.44 26.58
CA CYS A 386 -8.95 15.55 27.20
C CYS A 386 -9.32 14.40 26.27
N SER A 387 -9.08 13.15 26.68
CA SER A 387 -9.38 11.96 25.87
C SER A 387 -10.87 11.83 25.56
N CYS A 388 -11.76 12.23 26.48
CA CYS A 388 -13.21 12.24 26.26
C CYS A 388 -13.58 13.29 25.22
N ARG A 389 -13.19 14.53 25.41
CA ARG A 389 -13.49 15.65 24.49
C ARG A 389 -12.92 15.41 23.10
N LYS A 390 -11.73 14.85 23.00
CA LYS A 390 -11.06 14.55 21.72
C LYS A 390 -11.87 13.62 20.81
N VAL A 391 -12.70 12.76 21.41
CA VAL A 391 -13.57 11.80 20.68
C VAL A 391 -15.04 12.21 20.70
N GLY A 392 -15.35 13.43 21.14
CA GLY A 392 -16.71 13.96 21.16
C GLY A 392 -17.59 13.44 22.28
N LEU A 393 -17.01 12.83 23.33
CA LEU A 393 -17.75 12.30 24.47
C LEU A 393 -17.64 13.22 25.68
N SER A 394 -18.71 13.29 26.48
CA SER A 394 -18.67 13.95 27.79
C SER A 394 -17.88 13.13 28.80
N CYS A 395 -17.27 13.81 29.77
CA CYS A 395 -16.63 13.16 30.89
C CYS A 395 -17.69 12.51 31.81
N THR A 396 -17.38 11.31 32.31
CA THR A 396 -18.28 10.52 33.18
C THR A 396 -17.62 10.26 34.54
N THR A 397 -18.37 9.65 35.47
CA THR A 397 -17.85 9.22 36.77
C THR A 397 -16.68 8.26 36.68
N ALA A 398 -16.48 7.60 35.52
CA ALA A 398 -15.33 6.73 35.25
C ALA A 398 -14.04 7.52 34.98
N CYS A 399 -14.07 8.82 34.75
CA CYS A 399 -12.86 9.64 34.54
C CYS A 399 -12.03 9.77 35.81
N GLY A 400 -10.69 9.62 35.66
CA GLY A 400 -9.79 9.43 36.79
C GLY A 400 -9.76 10.56 37.80
N GLN A 401 -9.75 11.80 37.37
CA GLN A 401 -9.64 13.00 38.22
C GLN A 401 -10.92 13.83 38.24
N CYS A 402 -11.43 14.21 37.07
CA CYS A 402 -12.58 15.10 36.96
C CYS A 402 -13.92 14.43 37.34
N ARG A 403 -13.99 13.10 37.25
CA ARG A 403 -15.18 12.28 37.51
C ARG A 403 -16.47 12.76 36.83
N GLY A 404 -16.36 13.59 35.78
CA GLY A 404 -17.48 14.20 35.10
C GLY A 404 -18.30 15.19 35.94
N ILE A 405 -17.81 15.59 37.12
CA ILE A 405 -18.57 16.48 38.07
C ILE A 405 -17.99 17.90 38.05
N SER A 406 -16.67 18.03 37.86
CA SER A 406 -15.96 19.32 38.04
C SER A 406 -15.18 19.73 36.80
N CYS A 407 -15.68 19.46 35.59
CA CYS A 407 -14.98 19.84 34.37
C CYS A 407 -15.93 20.39 33.29
N LEU A 408 -15.38 21.22 32.41
CA LEU A 408 -16.10 21.83 31.27
C LEU A 408 -16.44 20.84 30.13
N ASN A 409 -16.36 19.58 30.38
CA ASN A 409 -16.76 18.51 29.45
C ASN A 409 -17.66 17.49 30.16
N SER A 410 -18.43 17.93 31.16
CA SER A 410 -19.44 17.12 31.85
C SER A 410 -20.76 17.08 31.07
N ILE A 411 -21.64 16.14 31.38
CA ILE A 411 -22.97 16.03 30.73
C ILE A 411 -23.80 17.24 31.04
N ASP A 412 -23.68 17.86 32.23
CA ASP A 412 -24.48 18.98 32.67
C ASP A 412 -24.18 20.30 31.94
N ASP A 413 -22.98 20.47 31.36
CA ASP A 413 -22.63 21.65 30.55
C ASP A 413 -23.14 21.60 29.09
N ALA A 414 -23.59 20.46 28.61
CA ALA A 414 -24.08 20.31 27.23
C ALA A 414 -25.50 20.83 27.02
N SER A 415 -26.19 21.31 28.09
CA SER A 415 -27.58 21.82 28.03
C SER A 415 -27.66 23.36 27.94
N HIS A 416 -26.54 24.07 27.83
CA HIS A 416 -26.50 25.54 27.76
C HIS A 416 -25.60 26.08 26.62
N GLY A 417 -25.61 25.42 25.43
CA GLY A 417 -24.94 25.93 24.24
C GLY A 417 -25.81 25.86 23.00
#